data_723a7aefcb58dfa9c9224d2d1bd63c52
#
_entry.id   723a7aefcb58dfa9c9224d2d1bd63c52
#
_cell.length_a   1.000
_cell.length_b   1.000
_cell.length_c   1.000
_cell.angle_alpha   90.00
_cell.angle_beta   90.00
_cell.angle_gamma   90.00
#
_symmetry.space_group_name_H-M   'P 1'
#
loop_
_entity.id
_entity.type
_entity.pdbx_description
1 polymer ?
#
loop_
_entity_poly.entity_id
_entity_poly.type
_entity_poly.pdbx_seq_one_letter_code
_entity_poly.pdbx_strand_id
1 'polypeptide(L)'
;MIRAVVFDCDGVLSDNGSSWQMIHRSFGTGEDDGGEHQEALEMFLDGKISEEEFVTHDIKLWREVRPEIHRDDIMRCYSGVGLIEGARKVVENLKKRGIFVAIVSSGVDIFVGAIANMLKVDDWVANGFEWDDEGWLLGGLPTRVLTHDKGIMVEKLARINGFEP
;
A
#
# COMPACT_ATOMS: atom_id res chain seq x y z
N MET A 1 1.85 -16.24 25.03
CA MET A 1 0.50 -16.01 24.47
C MET A 1 0.60 -14.90 23.43
N ILE A 2 0.11 -15.12 22.22
CA ILE A 2 0.09 -14.09 21.15
C ILE A 2 -0.88 -12.98 21.56
N ARG A 3 -0.43 -11.72 21.54
CA ARG A 3 -1.22 -10.55 21.92
C ARG A 3 -1.54 -9.65 20.73
N ALA A 4 -0.73 -9.71 19.67
CA ALA A 4 -0.90 -8.94 18.47
C ALA A 4 -0.53 -9.76 17.23
N VAL A 5 -1.20 -9.46 16.11
CA VAL A 5 -0.90 -10.03 14.80
C VAL A 5 -0.84 -8.90 13.79
N VAL A 6 0.22 -8.88 12.99
CA VAL A 6 0.41 -7.89 11.93
C VAL A 6 0.38 -8.61 10.59
N PHE A 7 -0.47 -8.12 9.71
CA PHE A 7 -0.62 -8.65 8.35
C PHE A 7 0.03 -7.73 7.32
N ASP A 8 0.49 -8.30 6.21
CA ASP A 8 0.62 -7.59 4.95
C ASP A 8 -0.78 -7.43 4.33
N CYS A 9 -0.91 -6.63 3.27
CA CYS A 9 -2.19 -6.36 2.62
C CYS A 9 -2.28 -6.97 1.23
N ASP A 10 -1.53 -6.43 0.26
CA ASP A 10 -1.60 -6.84 -1.15
C ASP A 10 -1.33 -8.34 -1.32
N GLY A 11 -2.30 -9.08 -1.87
CA GLY A 11 -2.19 -10.52 -2.09
C GLY A 11 -2.27 -11.39 -0.83
N VAL A 12 -2.42 -10.80 0.35
CA VAL A 12 -2.55 -11.49 1.64
C VAL A 12 -3.94 -11.35 2.23
N LEU A 13 -4.44 -10.13 2.37
CA LEU A 13 -5.80 -9.83 2.81
C LEU A 13 -6.71 -9.45 1.65
N SER A 14 -6.15 -8.92 0.60
CA SER A 14 -6.84 -8.52 -0.62
C SER A 14 -6.48 -9.40 -1.80
N ASP A 15 -7.45 -9.57 -2.69
CA ASP A 15 -7.35 -10.41 -3.90
C ASP A 15 -6.77 -9.61 -5.07
N ASN A 16 -5.52 -9.15 -4.91
CA ASN A 16 -4.77 -8.45 -5.94
C ASN A 16 -3.27 -8.77 -5.81
N GLY A 17 -2.52 -8.57 -6.87
CA GLY A 17 -1.07 -8.76 -6.85
C GLY A 17 -0.35 -7.60 -6.19
N SER A 18 -0.55 -6.38 -6.72
CA SER A 18 0.07 -5.14 -6.22
C SER A 18 -0.86 -3.96 -6.45
N SER A 19 -1.07 -3.15 -5.41
CA SER A 19 -1.86 -1.93 -5.52
C SER A 19 -1.18 -0.87 -6.38
N TRP A 20 0.14 -0.84 -6.45
CA TRP A 20 0.90 0.01 -7.39
C TRP A 20 0.72 -0.43 -8.84
N GLN A 21 0.80 -1.72 -9.12
CA GLN A 21 0.62 -2.27 -10.46
C GLN A 21 -0.80 -2.03 -11.00
N MET A 22 -1.79 -2.02 -10.15
CA MET A 22 -3.16 -1.71 -10.55
C MET A 22 -3.31 -0.29 -11.08
N ILE A 23 -2.58 0.67 -10.48
CA ILE A 23 -2.53 2.05 -11.00
C ILE A 23 -1.86 2.06 -12.37
N HIS A 24 -0.70 1.43 -12.51
CA HIS A 24 0.00 1.33 -13.79
C HIS A 24 -0.87 0.72 -14.89
N ARG A 25 -1.57 -0.37 -14.62
CA ARG A 25 -2.51 -0.99 -15.57
C ARG A 25 -3.62 -0.04 -15.99
N SER A 26 -4.17 0.71 -15.05
CA SER A 26 -5.25 1.66 -15.33
C SER A 26 -4.78 2.84 -16.18
N PHE A 27 -3.54 3.29 -16.00
CA PHE A 27 -2.93 4.38 -16.78
C PHE A 27 -2.21 3.90 -18.04
N GLY A 28 -2.04 2.59 -18.22
CA GLY A 28 -1.29 2.03 -19.34
C GLY A 28 0.21 2.30 -19.26
N THR A 29 0.78 2.40 -18.06
CA THR A 29 2.19 2.73 -17.82
C THR A 29 2.98 1.57 -17.21
N GLY A 30 2.44 0.35 -17.28
CA GLY A 30 3.04 -0.84 -16.72
C GLY A 30 4.04 -1.54 -17.65
N GLU A 31 4.29 -2.81 -17.39
CA GLU A 31 5.28 -3.64 -18.09
C GLU A 31 5.05 -3.75 -19.60
N ASP A 32 3.81 -3.62 -20.04
CA ASP A 32 3.42 -3.74 -21.44
C ASP A 32 3.78 -2.52 -22.29
N ASP A 33 4.20 -1.41 -21.65
CA ASP A 33 4.42 -0.12 -22.33
C ASP A 33 5.88 0.17 -22.71
N GLY A 34 6.74 -0.81 -22.70
CA GLY A 34 8.06 -0.69 -23.30
C GLY A 34 9.16 -0.16 -22.42
N GLY A 35 9.03 -0.20 -21.09
CA GLY A 35 10.22 -0.32 -20.32
C GLY A 35 10.59 0.77 -19.32
N GLU A 36 10.04 1.98 -19.34
CA GLU A 36 10.45 3.02 -18.38
C GLU A 36 10.13 2.63 -16.93
N HIS A 37 8.95 2.06 -16.69
CA HIS A 37 8.62 1.53 -15.37
C HIS A 37 9.49 0.33 -14.99
N GLN A 38 9.73 -0.57 -15.94
CA GLN A 38 10.57 -1.74 -15.71
C GLN A 38 12.02 -1.35 -15.40
N GLU A 39 12.57 -0.39 -16.13
CA GLU A 39 13.93 0.13 -15.87
C GLU A 39 14.03 0.75 -14.47
N ALA A 40 13.04 1.56 -14.08
CA ALA A 40 12.99 2.15 -12.74
C ALA A 40 12.84 1.10 -11.64
N LEU A 41 12.03 0.06 -11.87
CA LEU A 41 11.89 -1.06 -10.95
C LEU A 41 13.22 -1.80 -10.77
N GLU A 42 13.92 -2.10 -11.84
CA GLU A 42 15.25 -2.73 -11.78
C GLU A 42 16.26 -1.87 -11.02
N MET A 43 16.28 -0.57 -11.28
CA MET A 43 17.14 0.37 -10.54
C MET A 43 16.80 0.40 -9.04
N PHE A 44 15.53 0.34 -8.69
CA PHE A 44 15.10 0.27 -7.31
C PHE A 44 15.50 -1.06 -6.65
N LEU A 45 15.25 -2.19 -7.31
CA LEU A 45 15.63 -3.51 -6.80
C LEU A 45 17.15 -3.68 -6.65
N ASP A 46 17.93 -3.04 -7.52
CA ASP A 46 19.39 -3.00 -7.44
C ASP A 46 19.93 -2.00 -6.41
N GLY A 47 19.05 -1.25 -5.74
CA GLY A 47 19.43 -0.24 -4.76
C GLY A 47 20.05 1.04 -5.36
N LYS A 48 19.88 1.28 -6.66
CA LYS A 48 20.40 2.47 -7.35
C LYS A 48 19.55 3.70 -7.12
N ILE A 49 18.26 3.52 -6.86
CA ILE A 49 17.33 4.59 -6.48
C ILE A 49 16.58 4.20 -5.21
N SER A 50 16.13 5.21 -4.44
CA SER A 50 15.31 5.02 -3.25
C SER A 50 13.85 4.68 -3.61
N GLU A 51 13.08 4.21 -2.63
CA GLU A 51 11.63 4.04 -2.80
C GLU A 51 10.94 5.36 -3.16
N GLU A 52 11.37 6.47 -2.55
CA GLU A 52 10.80 7.77 -2.84
C GLU A 52 11.08 8.24 -4.27
N GLU A 53 12.30 8.01 -4.75
CA GLU A 53 12.66 8.28 -6.15
C GLU A 53 11.87 7.40 -7.10
N PHE A 54 11.67 6.13 -6.76
CA PHE A 54 10.86 5.21 -7.54
C PHE A 54 9.39 5.65 -7.62
N VAL A 55 8.78 6.04 -6.51
CA VAL A 55 7.41 6.59 -6.48
C VAL A 55 7.31 7.87 -7.30
N THR A 56 8.29 8.77 -7.18
CA THR A 56 8.34 10.01 -7.97
C THR A 56 8.39 9.72 -9.47
N HIS A 57 9.14 8.72 -9.87
CA HIS A 57 9.22 8.26 -11.26
C HIS A 57 7.87 7.71 -11.75
N ASP A 58 7.20 6.90 -10.95
CA ASP A 58 5.87 6.35 -11.27
C ASP A 58 4.84 7.47 -11.46
N ILE A 59 4.80 8.43 -10.54
CA ILE A 59 3.89 9.58 -10.64
C ILE A 59 4.16 10.39 -11.92
N LYS A 60 5.42 10.57 -12.30
CA LYS A 60 5.78 11.25 -13.54
C LYS A 60 5.19 10.53 -14.75
N LEU A 61 5.32 9.19 -14.83
CA LEU A 61 4.74 8.40 -15.90
C LEU A 61 3.20 8.54 -15.95
N TRP A 62 2.55 8.49 -14.81
CA TRP A 62 1.09 8.67 -14.76
C TRP A 62 0.66 10.05 -15.22
N ARG A 63 1.40 11.10 -14.87
CA ARG A 63 1.12 12.48 -15.31
C ARG A 63 1.36 12.73 -16.79
N GLU A 64 2.17 11.92 -17.44
CA GLU A 64 2.29 11.94 -18.91
C GLU A 64 1.01 11.51 -19.59
N VAL A 65 0.27 10.58 -18.99
CA VAL A 65 -1.04 10.13 -19.46
C VAL A 65 -2.16 11.04 -19.00
N ARG A 66 -2.12 11.48 -17.74
CA ARG A 66 -3.11 12.35 -17.12
C ARG A 66 -2.42 13.40 -16.25
N PRO A 67 -2.25 14.64 -16.76
CA PRO A 67 -1.48 15.68 -16.06
C PRO A 67 -2.00 16.04 -14.67
N GLU A 68 -3.33 16.00 -14.48
CA GLU A 68 -3.98 16.21 -13.19
C GLU A 68 -4.69 14.94 -12.73
N ILE A 69 -4.27 14.40 -11.57
CA ILE A 69 -4.79 13.16 -11.01
C ILE A 69 -5.52 13.48 -9.72
N HIS A 70 -6.80 13.10 -9.67
CA HIS A 70 -7.61 13.19 -8.47
C HIS A 70 -7.57 11.88 -7.69
N ARG A 71 -7.73 11.95 -6.36
CA ARG A 71 -7.79 10.76 -5.50
C ARG A 71 -8.84 9.74 -5.96
N ASP A 72 -9.95 10.22 -6.53
CA ASP A 72 -11.01 9.34 -7.06
C ASP A 72 -10.54 8.55 -8.28
N ASP A 73 -9.61 9.10 -9.08
CA ASP A 73 -9.01 8.39 -10.20
C ASP A 73 -8.19 7.19 -9.72
N ILE A 74 -7.47 7.36 -8.61
CA ILE A 74 -6.71 6.28 -7.98
C ILE A 74 -7.64 5.25 -7.35
N MET A 75 -8.69 5.69 -6.65
CA MET A 75 -9.68 4.77 -6.08
C MET A 75 -10.35 3.89 -7.13
N ARG A 76 -10.65 4.44 -8.30
CA ARG A 76 -11.25 3.66 -9.40
C ARG A 76 -10.35 2.55 -9.93
N CYS A 77 -9.02 2.68 -9.79
CA CYS A 77 -8.08 1.62 -10.18
C CYS A 77 -8.33 0.31 -9.41
N TYR A 78 -8.95 0.38 -8.24
CA TYR A 78 -9.21 -0.75 -7.35
C TYR A 78 -10.62 -1.33 -7.47
N SER A 79 -11.42 -0.88 -8.43
CA SER A 79 -12.76 -1.41 -8.66
C SER A 79 -12.73 -2.91 -8.91
N GLY A 80 -13.57 -3.64 -8.20
CA GLY A 80 -13.68 -5.09 -8.33
C GLY A 80 -12.69 -5.91 -7.50
N VAL A 81 -11.74 -5.27 -6.80
CA VAL A 81 -10.87 -5.97 -5.85
C VAL A 81 -11.64 -6.32 -4.59
N GLY A 82 -11.56 -7.58 -4.20
CA GLY A 82 -12.19 -8.11 -2.99
C GLY A 82 -11.17 -8.54 -1.94
N LEU A 83 -11.71 -9.03 -0.84
CA LEU A 83 -10.92 -9.68 0.20
C LEU A 83 -10.58 -11.11 -0.23
N ILE A 84 -9.41 -11.60 0.18
CA ILE A 84 -9.09 -13.02 0.08
C ILE A 84 -10.12 -13.84 0.88
N GLU A 85 -10.50 -14.98 0.35
CA GLU A 85 -11.42 -15.89 1.03
C GLU A 85 -10.92 -16.22 2.44
N GLY A 86 -11.78 -16.04 3.42
CA GLY A 86 -11.45 -16.28 4.83
C GLY A 86 -10.80 -15.12 5.57
N ALA A 87 -10.33 -14.07 4.89
CA ALA A 87 -9.65 -12.94 5.55
C ALA A 87 -10.52 -12.28 6.62
N ARG A 88 -11.79 -11.99 6.31
CA ARG A 88 -12.74 -11.40 7.27
C ARG A 88 -12.93 -12.29 8.49
N LYS A 89 -13.12 -13.59 8.28
CA LYS A 89 -13.33 -14.55 9.35
C LYS A 89 -12.12 -14.68 10.27
N VAL A 90 -10.92 -14.69 9.70
CA VAL A 90 -9.66 -14.74 10.47
C VAL A 90 -9.53 -13.49 11.35
N VAL A 91 -9.69 -12.31 10.79
CA VAL A 91 -9.59 -11.05 11.55
C VAL A 91 -10.65 -10.98 12.63
N GLU A 92 -11.90 -11.31 12.33
CA GLU A 92 -12.98 -11.35 13.34
C GLU A 92 -12.68 -12.31 14.48
N ASN A 93 -12.16 -13.50 14.18
CA ASN A 93 -11.81 -14.48 15.21
C ASN A 93 -10.65 -14.01 16.09
N LEU A 94 -9.63 -13.38 15.53
CA LEU A 94 -8.53 -12.80 16.29
C LEU A 94 -9.04 -11.70 17.24
N LYS A 95 -9.87 -10.80 16.74
CA LYS A 95 -10.45 -9.72 17.54
C LYS A 95 -11.37 -10.23 18.65
N LYS A 96 -12.20 -11.25 18.40
CA LYS A 96 -13.02 -11.91 19.43
C LYS A 96 -12.20 -12.52 20.56
N ARG A 97 -10.95 -12.88 20.27
CA ARG A 97 -9.99 -13.41 21.26
C ARG A 97 -9.23 -12.28 21.99
N GLY A 98 -9.54 -11.02 21.72
CA GLY A 98 -8.84 -9.89 22.29
C GLY A 98 -7.43 -9.67 21.73
N ILE A 99 -7.13 -10.24 20.57
CA ILE A 99 -5.84 -10.07 19.89
C ILE A 99 -5.89 -8.79 19.07
N PHE A 100 -4.89 -7.93 19.26
CA PHE A 100 -4.70 -6.73 18.46
C PHE A 100 -4.34 -7.09 17.03
N VAL A 101 -5.01 -6.49 16.04
CA VAL A 101 -4.78 -6.76 14.62
C VAL A 101 -4.36 -5.48 13.91
N ALA A 102 -3.24 -5.53 13.22
CA ALA A 102 -2.75 -4.40 12.44
C ALA A 102 -2.33 -4.83 11.03
N ILE A 103 -2.20 -3.85 10.14
CA ILE A 103 -1.66 -4.01 8.79
C ILE A 103 -0.43 -3.12 8.64
N VAL A 104 0.67 -3.71 8.16
CA VAL A 104 1.87 -2.99 7.71
C VAL A 104 2.12 -3.38 6.26
N SER A 105 1.97 -2.43 5.36
CA SER A 105 2.05 -2.66 3.92
C SER A 105 2.89 -1.60 3.21
N SER A 106 3.69 -2.00 2.25
CA SER A 106 4.32 -1.08 1.30
C SER A 106 3.40 -0.68 0.15
N GLY A 107 2.17 -1.17 0.13
CA GLY A 107 1.14 -0.83 -0.85
C GLY A 107 0.61 0.60 -0.71
N VAL A 108 -0.34 0.94 -1.56
CA VAL A 108 -0.92 2.28 -1.65
C VAL A 108 -1.91 2.53 -0.50
N ASP A 109 -1.74 3.62 0.22
CA ASP A 109 -2.49 3.96 1.44
C ASP A 109 -4.00 4.05 1.24
N ILE A 110 -4.48 4.62 0.15
CA ILE A 110 -5.92 4.67 -0.17
C ILE A 110 -6.51 3.25 -0.22
N PHE A 111 -5.81 2.34 -0.86
CA PHE A 111 -6.24 0.95 -0.98
C PHE A 111 -6.13 0.19 0.34
N VAL A 112 -4.96 0.26 0.98
CA VAL A 112 -4.70 -0.43 2.25
C VAL A 112 -5.66 0.08 3.34
N GLY A 113 -5.91 1.38 3.41
CA GLY A 113 -6.85 1.98 4.34
C GLY A 113 -8.28 1.51 4.12
N ALA A 114 -8.71 1.33 2.87
CA ALA A 114 -10.03 0.78 2.56
C ALA A 114 -10.16 -0.68 3.05
N ILE A 115 -9.15 -1.51 2.79
CA ILE A 115 -9.12 -2.91 3.29
C ILE A 115 -9.11 -2.94 4.83
N ALA A 116 -8.29 -2.10 5.46
CA ALA A 116 -8.21 -1.99 6.91
C ALA A 116 -9.57 -1.62 7.53
N ASN A 117 -10.28 -0.70 6.91
CA ASN A 117 -11.60 -0.26 7.34
C ASN A 117 -12.67 -1.35 7.15
N MET A 118 -12.63 -2.07 6.02
CA MET A 118 -13.54 -3.21 5.77
C MET A 118 -13.35 -4.33 6.79
N LEU A 119 -12.12 -4.62 7.19
CA LEU A 119 -11.78 -5.66 8.16
C LEU A 119 -11.86 -5.17 9.61
N LYS A 120 -11.99 -3.86 9.85
CA LYS A 120 -12.01 -3.23 11.18
C LYS A 120 -10.78 -3.60 12.02
N VAL A 121 -9.60 -3.55 11.40
CA VAL A 121 -8.34 -3.72 12.12
C VAL A 121 -8.11 -2.58 13.10
N ASP A 122 -7.26 -2.80 14.08
CA ASP A 122 -7.04 -1.83 15.17
C ASP A 122 -6.09 -0.70 14.75
N ASP A 123 -5.15 -0.98 13.86
CA ASP A 123 -4.23 0.02 13.32
C ASP A 123 -3.68 -0.41 11.96
N TRP A 124 -3.16 0.53 11.18
CA TRP A 124 -2.53 0.23 9.90
C TRP A 124 -1.58 1.34 9.47
N VAL A 125 -0.60 0.98 8.64
CA VAL A 125 0.31 1.91 7.99
C VAL A 125 0.67 1.40 6.60
N ALA A 126 0.77 2.34 5.67
CA ALA A 126 1.13 2.08 4.28
C ALA A 126 1.88 3.27 3.69
N ASN A 127 2.41 3.09 2.49
CA ASN A 127 2.96 4.19 1.69
C ASN A 127 1.84 4.88 0.91
N GLY A 128 2.10 6.06 0.37
CA GLY A 128 1.04 6.73 -0.36
C GLY A 128 1.39 8.10 -0.87
N PHE A 129 0.36 8.90 -1.02
CA PHE A 129 0.40 10.18 -1.73
C PHE A 129 -0.03 11.33 -0.83
N GLU A 130 0.45 12.51 -1.20
CA GLU A 130 -0.02 13.77 -0.69
C GLU A 130 -1.07 14.38 -1.65
N TRP A 131 -2.18 14.83 -1.10
CA TRP A 131 -3.30 15.43 -1.82
C TRP A 131 -3.53 16.86 -1.34
N ASP A 132 -3.97 17.74 -2.22
CA ASP A 132 -4.45 19.04 -1.80
C ASP A 132 -5.84 18.94 -1.13
N ASP A 133 -6.36 20.07 -0.67
CA ASP A 133 -7.66 20.11 0.04
C ASP A 133 -8.85 19.68 -0.84
N GLU A 134 -8.69 19.74 -2.16
CA GLU A 134 -9.71 19.33 -3.14
C GLU A 134 -9.53 17.89 -3.62
N GLY A 135 -8.46 17.21 -3.19
CA GLY A 135 -8.16 15.82 -3.55
C GLY A 135 -7.30 15.64 -4.79
N TRP A 136 -6.60 16.68 -5.23
CA TRP A 136 -5.65 16.58 -6.34
C TRP A 136 -4.27 16.16 -5.88
N LEU A 137 -3.62 15.34 -6.68
CA LEU A 137 -2.30 14.78 -6.37
C LEU A 137 -1.22 15.84 -6.35
N LEU A 138 -0.53 15.99 -5.22
CA LEU A 138 0.65 16.83 -5.06
C LEU A 138 1.94 16.05 -5.30
N GLY A 139 2.04 14.85 -4.81
CA GLY A 139 3.22 14.00 -4.94
C GLY A 139 3.15 12.77 -4.04
N GLY A 140 4.26 12.04 -3.94
CA GLY A 140 4.41 10.95 -2.99
C GLY A 140 4.69 11.46 -1.58
N LEU A 141 4.18 10.75 -0.58
CA LEU A 141 4.60 10.95 0.81
C LEU A 141 6.00 10.36 1.05
N PRO A 142 6.73 10.84 2.07
CA PRO A 142 7.90 10.13 2.55
C PRO A 142 7.60 8.66 2.84
N THR A 143 8.52 7.77 2.51
CA THR A 143 8.34 6.33 2.71
C THR A 143 8.13 6.01 4.18
N ARG A 144 7.02 5.36 4.51
CA ARG A 144 6.67 4.90 5.86
C ARG A 144 7.03 3.45 6.07
N VAL A 145 6.85 2.63 5.04
CA VAL A 145 7.09 1.19 5.06
C VAL A 145 8.11 0.86 3.98
N LEU A 146 9.30 0.44 4.40
CA LEU A 146 10.34 0.01 3.47
C LEU A 146 9.99 -1.36 2.89
N THR A 147 10.02 -1.49 1.57
CA THR A 147 9.73 -2.76 0.88
C THR A 147 10.69 -3.86 1.32
N HIS A 148 11.97 -3.51 1.53
CA HIS A 148 13.01 -4.48 1.90
C HIS A 148 13.16 -4.70 3.41
N ASP A 149 12.54 -3.86 4.24
CA ASP A 149 12.61 -3.99 5.70
C ASP A 149 11.34 -3.48 6.38
N LYS A 150 10.27 -4.21 6.23
CA LYS A 150 9.00 -3.93 6.92
C LYS A 150 9.09 -4.07 8.44
N GLY A 151 10.06 -4.83 8.92
CA GLY A 151 10.28 -5.10 10.34
C GLY A 151 10.45 -3.82 11.15
N ILE A 152 11.13 -2.83 10.62
CA ILE A 152 11.31 -1.51 11.26
C ILE A 152 9.95 -0.88 11.60
N MET A 153 9.01 -0.90 10.67
CA MET A 153 7.69 -0.32 10.89
C MET A 153 6.82 -1.18 11.80
N VAL A 154 6.95 -2.50 11.71
CA VAL A 154 6.25 -3.43 12.62
C VAL A 154 6.67 -3.17 14.08
N GLU A 155 7.97 -3.04 14.35
CA GLU A 155 8.47 -2.70 15.68
C GLU A 155 7.97 -1.32 16.16
N LYS A 156 8.00 -0.32 15.28
CA LYS A 156 7.51 1.02 15.59
C LYS A 156 6.02 1.01 15.93
N LEU A 157 5.22 0.31 15.13
CA LEU A 157 3.79 0.18 15.36
C LEU A 157 3.49 -0.56 16.67
N ALA A 158 4.24 -1.62 16.96
CA ALA A 158 4.13 -2.36 18.21
C ALA A 158 4.38 -1.45 19.42
N ARG A 159 5.46 -0.66 19.41
CA ARG A 159 5.78 0.28 20.47
C ARG A 159 4.71 1.35 20.65
N ILE A 160 4.20 1.93 19.55
CA ILE A 160 3.12 2.94 19.59
C ILE A 160 1.88 2.37 20.28
N ASN A 161 1.58 1.09 20.07
CA ASN A 161 0.40 0.42 20.62
C ASN A 161 0.69 -0.33 21.94
N GLY A 162 1.85 -0.13 22.55
CA GLY A 162 2.17 -0.67 23.88
C GLY A 162 2.55 -2.16 23.88
N PHE A 163 3.01 -2.69 22.76
CA PHE A 163 3.54 -4.05 22.65
C PHE A 163 5.07 -4.01 22.66
N GLU A 164 5.67 -4.95 23.37
CA GLU A 164 7.11 -5.23 23.24
C GLU A 164 7.28 -6.18 22.06
N PRO A 165 8.21 -5.87 21.13
CA PRO A 165 8.49 -6.72 19.99
C PRO A 165 9.06 -8.07 20.38
#